data_83f755ff5ded04c172ff77603d923c4f
#
_entry.id   83f755ff5ded04c172ff77603d923c4f
#
_cell.length_a   1.000
_cell.length_b   1.000
_cell.length_c   1.000
_cell.angle_alpha   90.00
_cell.angle_beta   90.00
_cell.angle_gamma   90.00
#
_symmetry.space_group_name_H-M   'P 1'
#
loop_
_entity.id
_entity.type
_entity.pdbx_description
1 polymer ?
#
loop_
_entity_poly.entity_id
_entity_poly.type
_entity_poly.pdbx_seq_one_letter_code
_entity_poly.pdbx_strand_id
1 'polypeptide(L)'
;MDSQENIVCLTNKDTRVKVSSTLKGSPQNTKDKLFDGKMETSWYSNQGKVQYIYVYFDEPVKIKEIEITFDGSFGPKEIEMSASEIDEYNNKKPSLTPIKIFNIPDSNKAHKLELSDEEMEKCPKIKTVKLLMKKFYDSFGRIIVYDLKIKGFK
;
A
#
# COMPACT_ATOMS: atom_id res chain seq x y z
N MET A 1 4.02 30.20 -8.93
CA MET A 1 3.86 29.60 -9.08
C MET A 1 3.64 28.75 -8.86
N ASP A 2 3.35 28.78 -8.75
CA ASP A 2 3.05 27.94 -8.62
C ASP A 2 3.12 27.04 -9.23
N SER A 3 3.67 27.02 -9.23
CA SER A 3 3.73 25.96 -10.14
C SER A 3 2.95 24.79 -9.62
N GLN A 4 1.98 24.37 -10.35
CA GLN A 4 1.17 23.24 -9.94
C GLN A 4 1.79 21.99 -10.49
N GLU A 5 2.48 21.26 -9.61
CA GLU A 5 2.93 19.94 -9.98
C GLU A 5 1.72 19.05 -10.12
N ASN A 6 1.67 18.28 -11.18
CA ASN A 6 0.60 17.34 -11.39
C ASN A 6 0.84 16.06 -10.59
N ILE A 7 -0.21 15.62 -9.89
CA ILE A 7 -0.18 14.33 -9.21
C ILE A 7 -0.29 13.24 -10.28
N VAL A 8 0.62 12.28 -10.22
CA VAL A 8 0.63 11.15 -11.15
C VAL A 8 0.58 9.84 -10.38
N CYS A 9 0.15 8.77 -11.06
CA CYS A 9 0.24 7.44 -10.48
C CYS A 9 1.70 6.99 -10.53
N LEU A 10 2.25 6.65 -9.38
CA LEU A 10 3.67 6.32 -9.23
C LEU A 10 3.94 4.82 -9.40
N THR A 11 2.88 4.00 -9.46
CA THR A 11 2.99 2.55 -9.53
C THR A 11 2.50 2.03 -10.87
N ASN A 12 3.07 0.90 -11.30
CA ASN A 12 2.66 0.20 -12.51
C ASN A 12 3.00 -1.29 -12.35
N LYS A 13 2.75 -2.08 -13.37
CA LYS A 13 2.97 -3.53 -13.31
C LYS A 13 4.42 -3.93 -13.01
N ASP A 14 5.37 -3.04 -13.23
CA ASP A 14 6.80 -3.33 -13.00
C ASP A 14 7.28 -2.86 -11.62
N THR A 15 6.41 -2.23 -10.83
CA THR A 15 6.76 -1.76 -9.50
C THR A 15 7.06 -2.94 -8.57
N ARG A 16 8.20 -2.91 -7.89
CA ARG A 16 8.58 -3.97 -6.96
C ARG A 16 7.71 -3.90 -5.71
N VAL A 17 7.24 -5.06 -5.27
CA VAL A 17 6.34 -5.16 -4.13
C VAL A 17 6.65 -6.42 -3.32
N LYS A 18 6.46 -6.34 -2.01
CA LYS A 18 6.57 -7.48 -1.11
C LYS A 18 5.32 -7.51 -0.25
N VAL A 19 4.72 -8.67 -0.09
CA VAL A 19 3.53 -8.83 0.76
C VAL A 19 3.82 -9.81 1.87
N SER A 20 3.05 -9.72 2.96
CA SER A 20 3.22 -10.56 4.15
C SER A 20 3.02 -12.03 3.86
N SER A 21 2.06 -12.35 3.01
CA SER A 21 1.71 -13.75 2.68
C SER A 21 0.85 -13.78 1.43
N THR A 22 0.74 -14.97 0.83
CA THR A 22 -0.15 -15.18 -0.31
C THR A 22 -0.91 -16.47 -0.04
N LEU A 23 -2.20 -16.47 -0.35
CA LEU A 23 -3.05 -17.64 -0.11
C LEU A 23 -2.48 -18.87 -0.79
N LYS A 24 -2.18 -19.88 0.02
CA LYS A 24 -1.56 -21.11 -0.46
C LYS A 24 -2.49 -21.83 -1.45
N GLY A 25 -1.91 -22.28 -2.55
CA GLY A 25 -2.67 -23.01 -3.58
C GLY A 25 -3.51 -22.11 -4.50
N SER A 26 -3.27 -20.79 -4.49
CA SER A 26 -4.03 -19.86 -5.31
C SER A 26 -3.08 -19.02 -6.18
N PRO A 27 -2.52 -19.60 -7.25
CA PRO A 27 -1.52 -18.92 -8.08
C PRO A 27 -2.07 -17.68 -8.81
N GLN A 28 -3.38 -17.56 -8.95
CA GLN A 28 -4.00 -16.41 -9.60
C GLN A 28 -4.22 -15.23 -8.66
N ASN A 29 -3.89 -15.37 -7.37
CA ASN A 29 -4.13 -14.32 -6.37
C ASN A 29 -2.84 -13.83 -5.71
N THR A 30 -1.80 -13.63 -6.52
CA THR A 30 -0.48 -13.22 -6.08
C THR A 30 -0.32 -11.70 -6.07
N LYS A 31 0.79 -11.21 -5.51
CA LYS A 31 1.06 -9.78 -5.33
C LYS A 31 1.09 -8.96 -6.63
N ASP A 32 1.39 -9.60 -7.75
CA ASP A 32 1.43 -8.92 -9.04
C ASP A 32 0.06 -8.39 -9.48
N LYS A 33 -1.02 -8.86 -8.86
CA LYS A 33 -2.37 -8.38 -9.15
C LYS A 33 -2.63 -6.97 -8.57
N LEU A 34 -1.79 -6.51 -7.64
CA LEU A 34 -1.97 -5.20 -7.02
C LEU A 34 -1.87 -4.04 -8.02
N PHE A 35 -1.02 -4.19 -9.05
CA PHE A 35 -0.72 -3.11 -9.99
C PHE A 35 -1.03 -3.44 -11.44
N ASP A 36 -1.88 -4.43 -11.70
CA ASP A 36 -2.21 -4.83 -13.07
C ASP A 36 -3.32 -3.99 -13.70
N GLY A 37 -3.94 -3.11 -12.92
CA GLY A 37 -4.99 -2.23 -13.41
C GLY A 37 -6.32 -2.91 -13.69
N LYS A 38 -6.47 -4.15 -13.24
CA LYS A 38 -7.68 -4.94 -13.49
C LYS A 38 -8.45 -5.14 -12.20
N MET A 39 -9.74 -4.82 -12.21
CA MET A 39 -10.59 -4.98 -11.02
C MET A 39 -11.11 -6.40 -10.83
N GLU A 40 -10.96 -7.26 -11.82
CA GLU A 40 -11.36 -8.67 -11.69
C GLU A 40 -10.24 -9.56 -11.16
N THR A 41 -9.04 -9.01 -10.94
CA THR A 41 -7.93 -9.73 -10.33
C THR A 41 -7.68 -9.19 -8.93
N SER A 42 -7.01 -9.97 -8.08
CA SER A 42 -6.77 -9.57 -6.70
C SER A 42 -5.62 -10.34 -6.06
N TRP A 43 -5.04 -9.71 -5.03
CA TRP A 43 -4.12 -10.39 -4.13
C TRP A 43 -4.90 -10.89 -2.91
N TYR A 44 -4.68 -12.18 -2.57
CA TYR A 44 -5.26 -12.80 -1.38
C TYR A 44 -4.13 -13.12 -0.40
N SER A 45 -4.23 -12.63 0.83
CA SER A 45 -3.28 -13.03 1.87
C SER A 45 -3.70 -14.36 2.51
N ASN A 46 -2.80 -14.96 3.27
CA ASN A 46 -3.17 -15.98 4.24
C ASN A 46 -3.84 -15.31 5.45
N GLN A 47 -4.30 -16.13 6.38
CA GLN A 47 -4.79 -15.64 7.67
C GLN A 47 -3.60 -15.15 8.51
N GLY A 48 -3.82 -14.19 9.40
CA GLY A 48 -2.75 -13.69 10.26
C GLY A 48 -3.20 -12.53 11.12
N LYS A 49 -2.40 -12.23 12.14
CA LYS A 49 -2.69 -11.13 13.08
C LYS A 49 -2.41 -9.77 12.46
N VAL A 50 -1.49 -9.71 11.52
CA VAL A 50 -1.17 -8.51 10.75
C VAL A 50 -0.89 -8.94 9.32
N GLN A 51 -1.09 -8.02 8.39
CA GLN A 51 -0.69 -8.19 7.00
C GLN A 51 0.03 -6.92 6.57
N TYR A 52 0.92 -7.01 5.59
CA TYR A 52 1.62 -5.83 5.13
C TYR A 52 1.88 -5.87 3.64
N ILE A 53 2.05 -4.68 3.08
CA ILE A 53 2.51 -4.46 1.71
C ILE A 53 3.68 -3.50 1.78
N TYR A 54 4.82 -3.89 1.20
CA TYR A 54 5.95 -3.00 0.96
C TYR A 54 5.99 -2.67 -0.53
N VAL A 55 6.18 -1.41 -0.85
CA VAL A 55 6.36 -0.97 -2.24
C VAL A 55 7.70 -0.25 -2.34
N TYR A 56 8.47 -0.57 -3.38
CA TYR A 56 9.82 -0.06 -3.58
C TYR A 56 9.90 0.70 -4.89
N PHE A 57 10.38 1.95 -4.82
CA PHE A 57 10.53 2.83 -5.99
C PHE A 57 12.00 2.88 -6.41
N ASP A 58 12.24 2.85 -7.72
CA ASP A 58 13.62 2.93 -8.25
C ASP A 58 14.20 4.31 -8.03
N GLU A 59 13.39 5.35 -8.17
CA GLU A 59 13.77 6.73 -7.89
C GLU A 59 12.92 7.28 -6.75
N PRO A 60 13.46 8.22 -5.94
CA PRO A 60 12.67 8.80 -4.86
C PRO A 60 11.42 9.50 -5.37
N VAL A 61 10.32 9.34 -4.64
CA VAL A 61 9.04 9.95 -4.95
C VAL A 61 8.49 10.66 -3.73
N LYS A 62 7.55 11.59 -3.94
CA LYS A 62 6.80 12.23 -2.87
C LYS A 62 5.36 11.73 -2.96
N ILE A 63 4.87 11.08 -1.91
CA ILE A 63 3.54 10.47 -1.93
C ILE A 63 2.50 11.43 -1.38
N LYS A 64 1.42 11.63 -2.13
CA LYS A 64 0.29 12.46 -1.75
C LYS A 64 -0.92 11.65 -1.33
N GLU A 65 -1.17 10.54 -2.04
CA GLU A 65 -2.40 9.78 -1.86
C GLU A 65 -2.15 8.30 -2.16
N ILE A 66 -2.82 7.46 -1.39
CA ILE A 66 -2.86 6.02 -1.67
C ILE A 66 -4.32 5.66 -1.90
N GLU A 67 -4.60 5.01 -3.02
CA GLU A 67 -5.94 4.55 -3.32
C GLU A 67 -5.93 3.02 -3.32
N ILE A 68 -6.72 2.42 -2.44
CA ILE A 68 -6.71 0.97 -2.27
C ILE A 68 -8.16 0.46 -2.22
N THR A 69 -8.40 -0.67 -2.90
CA THR A 69 -9.72 -1.28 -2.98
C THR A 69 -9.65 -2.70 -2.44
N PHE A 70 -10.46 -2.96 -1.41
CA PHE A 70 -10.57 -4.29 -0.79
C PHE A 70 -11.86 -4.97 -1.22
N ASP A 71 -11.88 -6.30 -1.13
CA ASP A 71 -13.14 -7.03 -1.16
C ASP A 71 -13.84 -6.78 0.17
N GLY A 72 -15.13 -6.49 0.15
CA GLY A 72 -15.90 -6.21 1.35
C GLY A 72 -15.75 -7.34 2.37
N SER A 73 -15.61 -6.98 3.66
CA SER A 73 -15.36 -7.88 4.78
C SER A 73 -13.94 -8.47 4.84
N PHE A 74 -13.10 -8.23 3.83
CA PHE A 74 -11.72 -8.73 3.79
C PHE A 74 -10.70 -7.59 3.76
N GLY A 75 -11.00 -6.50 4.43
CA GLY A 75 -10.06 -5.39 4.62
C GLY A 75 -9.67 -5.23 6.06
N PRO A 76 -8.69 -4.35 6.33
CA PRO A 76 -8.31 -4.00 7.70
C PRO A 76 -9.21 -2.89 8.23
N LYS A 77 -9.26 -2.74 9.55
CA LYS A 77 -9.87 -1.56 10.17
C LYS A 77 -8.88 -0.42 10.27
N GLU A 78 -7.59 -0.72 10.14
CA GLU A 78 -6.51 0.25 10.34
C GLU A 78 -5.34 -0.05 9.43
N ILE A 79 -4.80 0.98 8.77
CA ILE A 79 -3.58 0.90 7.98
C ILE A 79 -2.58 1.90 8.56
N GLU A 80 -1.40 1.41 8.97
CA GLU A 80 -0.30 2.27 9.42
C GLU A 80 0.67 2.42 8.25
N MET A 81 0.83 3.66 7.78
CA MET A 81 1.78 3.97 6.72
C MET A 81 3.09 4.45 7.32
N SER A 82 4.18 3.85 6.87
CA SER A 82 5.53 4.29 7.18
C SER A 82 6.38 4.25 5.92
N ALA A 83 7.50 4.97 5.93
CA ALA A 83 8.30 5.14 4.73
C ALA A 83 9.79 5.30 5.05
N SER A 84 10.63 5.11 4.03
CA SER A 84 12.07 5.28 4.13
C SER A 84 12.61 5.96 2.89
N GLU A 85 13.68 6.75 3.04
CA GLU A 85 14.36 7.40 1.92
C GLU A 85 15.28 6.44 1.17
N ILE A 86 15.53 5.25 1.70
CA ILE A 86 16.41 4.27 1.07
C ILE A 86 15.61 3.04 0.64
N ASP A 87 16.22 2.24 -0.24
CA ASP A 87 15.64 0.99 -0.68
C ASP A 87 15.87 -0.06 0.42
N GLU A 88 14.79 -0.44 1.10
CA GLU A 88 14.83 -1.39 2.20
C GLU A 88 14.59 -2.84 1.76
N TYR A 89 14.56 -3.11 0.45
CA TYR A 89 14.14 -4.42 -0.08
C TYR A 89 14.94 -5.58 0.53
N ASN A 90 16.25 -5.44 0.63
CA ASN A 90 17.12 -6.48 1.16
C ASN A 90 17.48 -6.28 2.63
N ASN A 91 16.88 -5.30 3.30
CA ASN A 91 17.17 -5.01 4.68
C ASN A 91 16.27 -5.85 5.60
N LYS A 92 16.87 -6.73 6.39
CA LYS A 92 16.12 -7.58 7.32
C LYS A 92 15.52 -6.79 8.48
N LYS A 93 16.08 -5.62 8.78
CA LYS A 93 15.59 -4.74 9.84
C LYS A 93 15.40 -3.34 9.27
N PRO A 94 14.38 -3.15 8.43
CA PRO A 94 14.16 -1.83 7.80
C PRO A 94 13.87 -0.77 8.87
N SER A 95 14.42 0.41 8.66
CA SER A 95 14.18 1.57 9.52
C SER A 95 13.22 2.49 8.81
N LEU A 96 11.99 2.55 9.29
CA LEU A 96 10.92 3.29 8.65
C LEU A 96 10.42 4.42 9.53
N THR A 97 10.13 5.56 8.92
CA THR A 97 9.54 6.71 9.59
C THR A 97 8.02 6.57 9.56
N PRO A 98 7.33 6.60 10.72
CA PRO A 98 5.87 6.58 10.72
C PRO A 98 5.32 7.85 10.09
N ILE A 99 4.33 7.70 9.21
CA ILE A 99 3.71 8.83 8.50
C ILE A 99 2.30 9.11 9.04
N LYS A 100 1.43 8.09 9.01
CA LYS A 100 0.02 8.27 9.36
C LYS A 100 -0.66 6.95 9.60
N ILE A 101 -1.67 6.97 10.46
CA ILE A 101 -2.56 5.83 10.68
C ILE A 101 -3.92 6.19 10.08
N PHE A 102 -4.42 5.34 9.20
CA PHE A 102 -5.73 5.53 8.56
C PHE A 102 -6.72 4.54 9.15
N ASN A 103 -7.93 5.03 9.42
CA ASN A 103 -9.07 4.18 9.82
C ASN A 103 -9.85 3.85 8.55
N ILE A 104 -10.12 2.58 8.34
CA ILE A 104 -10.68 2.08 7.08
C ILE A 104 -12.08 1.51 7.35
N PRO A 105 -13.12 2.10 6.75
CA PRO A 105 -14.46 1.51 6.88
C PRO A 105 -14.58 0.22 6.07
N ASP A 106 -15.52 -0.65 6.45
CA ASP A 106 -15.78 -1.88 5.71
C ASP A 106 -16.54 -1.52 4.43
N SER A 107 -15.87 -1.60 3.31
CA SER A 107 -16.42 -1.22 2.02
C SER A 107 -15.61 -1.84 0.89
N ASN A 108 -16.26 -2.15 -0.22
CA ASN A 108 -15.61 -2.62 -1.43
C ASN A 108 -15.39 -1.50 -2.45
N LYS A 109 -15.54 -0.24 -2.02
CA LYS A 109 -15.22 0.92 -2.85
C LYS A 109 -13.76 1.30 -2.65
N ALA A 110 -13.20 2.05 -3.58
CA ALA A 110 -11.85 2.56 -3.46
C ALA A 110 -11.73 3.52 -2.27
N HIS A 111 -10.75 3.27 -1.42
CA HIS A 111 -10.44 4.14 -0.29
C HIS A 111 -9.32 5.08 -0.69
N LYS A 112 -9.55 6.38 -0.56
CA LYS A 112 -8.53 7.39 -0.86
C LYS A 112 -7.90 7.85 0.44
N LEU A 113 -6.65 7.49 0.64
CA LEU A 113 -5.89 7.78 1.85
C LEU A 113 -4.96 8.95 1.55
N GLU A 114 -5.39 10.16 1.94
CA GLU A 114 -4.68 11.38 1.60
C GLU A 114 -3.75 11.84 2.72
N LEU A 115 -2.61 12.39 2.33
CA LEU A 115 -1.65 12.98 3.25
C LEU A 115 -1.73 14.51 3.17
N SER A 116 -1.66 15.16 4.34
CA SER A 116 -1.52 16.60 4.41
C SER A 116 -0.09 17.00 4.02
N ASP A 117 0.12 18.28 3.75
CA ASP A 117 1.46 18.79 3.45
C ASP A 117 2.43 18.49 4.60
N GLU A 118 1.98 18.64 5.83
CA GLU A 118 2.79 18.35 7.01
C GLU A 118 3.16 16.86 7.08
N GLU A 119 2.21 15.97 6.78
CA GLU A 119 2.47 14.54 6.77
C GLU A 119 3.44 14.15 5.65
N MET A 120 3.32 14.77 4.49
CA MET A 120 4.24 14.52 3.37
C MET A 120 5.67 14.92 3.70
N GLU A 121 5.85 15.94 4.53
CA GLU A 121 7.20 16.40 4.91
C GLU A 121 7.89 15.49 5.93
N LYS A 122 7.17 14.53 6.51
CA LYS A 122 7.80 13.54 7.40
C LYS A 122 8.78 12.65 6.65
N CYS A 123 8.50 12.40 5.36
CA CYS A 123 9.41 11.67 4.48
C CYS A 123 9.17 12.15 3.05
N PRO A 124 9.82 13.27 2.63
CA PRO A 124 9.54 13.89 1.34
C PRO A 124 10.17 13.17 0.15
N LYS A 125 11.12 12.27 0.40
CA LYS A 125 11.79 11.51 -0.65
C LYS A 125 11.69 10.04 -0.30
N ILE A 126 10.71 9.35 -0.86
CA ILE A 126 10.40 7.97 -0.49
C ILE A 126 10.93 6.98 -1.53
N LYS A 127 11.72 6.02 -1.09
CA LYS A 127 12.09 4.86 -1.89
C LYS A 127 11.41 3.58 -1.41
N THR A 128 11.00 3.52 -0.16
CA THR A 128 10.25 2.38 0.39
C THR A 128 9.05 2.89 1.16
N VAL A 129 7.88 2.31 0.92
CA VAL A 129 6.69 2.57 1.71
C VAL A 129 6.13 1.25 2.22
N LYS A 130 5.70 1.26 3.48
CA LYS A 130 5.08 0.09 4.12
C LYS A 130 3.66 0.44 4.53
N LEU A 131 2.73 -0.42 4.16
CA LEU A 131 1.34 -0.35 4.60
C LEU A 131 1.11 -1.54 5.52
N LEU A 132 1.04 -1.28 6.83
CA LEU A 132 0.80 -2.32 7.83
C LEU A 132 -0.68 -2.34 8.18
N MET A 133 -1.32 -3.46 7.94
CA MET A 133 -2.76 -3.62 8.12
C MET A 133 -3.05 -4.39 9.38
N LYS A 134 -3.91 -3.82 10.23
CA LYS A 134 -4.26 -4.36 11.55
C LYS A 134 -5.76 -4.30 11.75
N LYS A 135 -6.24 -5.10 12.70
CA LYS A 135 -7.64 -5.06 13.16
C LYS A 135 -8.59 -5.31 12.00
N PHE A 136 -8.70 -6.57 11.64
CA PHE A 136 -9.43 -6.97 10.43
C PHE A 136 -10.93 -7.11 10.66
N TYR A 137 -11.72 -6.92 9.59
CA TYR A 137 -13.14 -7.23 9.59
C TYR A 137 -13.37 -8.74 9.54
N ASP A 138 -12.50 -9.46 8.81
CA ASP A 138 -12.52 -10.91 8.79
C ASP A 138 -11.92 -11.45 10.10
N SER A 139 -12.59 -12.44 10.71
CA SER A 139 -12.16 -13.00 12.00
C SER A 139 -10.78 -13.65 11.97
N PHE A 140 -10.30 -14.03 10.79
CA PHE A 140 -9.03 -14.75 10.65
C PHE A 140 -7.91 -13.87 10.11
N GLY A 141 -8.20 -12.61 9.80
CA GLY A 141 -7.19 -11.66 9.33
C GLY A 141 -6.72 -11.85 7.91
N ARG A 142 -7.62 -12.32 7.04
CA ARG A 142 -7.35 -12.40 5.60
C ARG A 142 -7.66 -11.08 4.93
N ILE A 143 -6.79 -10.66 4.01
CA ILE A 143 -6.97 -9.46 3.20
C ILE A 143 -7.12 -9.86 1.74
N ILE A 144 -8.04 -9.21 1.05
CA ILE A 144 -8.21 -9.36 -0.40
C ILE A 144 -8.18 -7.95 -0.99
N VAL A 145 -7.17 -7.69 -1.84
CA VAL A 145 -6.98 -6.37 -2.47
C VAL A 145 -7.15 -6.51 -3.97
N TYR A 146 -8.09 -5.77 -4.54
CA TYR A 146 -8.31 -5.73 -5.98
C TYR A 146 -7.35 -4.78 -6.68
N ASP A 147 -7.01 -3.66 -6.06
CA ASP A 147 -6.20 -2.65 -6.72
C ASP A 147 -5.52 -1.76 -5.71
N LEU A 148 -4.31 -1.34 -6.04
CA LEU A 148 -3.53 -0.41 -5.23
C LEU A 148 -2.87 0.61 -6.16
N LYS A 149 -3.13 1.88 -5.92
CA LYS A 149 -2.49 2.99 -6.64
C LYS A 149 -1.84 3.91 -5.63
N ILE A 150 -0.60 4.24 -5.88
CA ILE A 150 0.12 5.23 -5.06
C ILE A 150 0.36 6.43 -5.96
N LYS A 151 -0.11 7.58 -5.53
CA LYS A 151 -0.10 8.81 -6.32
C LYS A 151 0.69 9.89 -5.63
N GLY A 152 1.35 10.71 -6.43
CA GLY A 152 2.15 11.80 -5.91
C GLY A 152 3.03 12.44 -6.97
N PHE A 153 4.25 12.77 -6.59
CA PHE A 153 5.18 13.52 -7.43
C PHE A 153 6.49 12.73 -7.59
N LYS A 154 6.98 12.74 -8.79
CA LYS A 154 8.30 12.13 -9.11
C LYS A 154 9.45 13.05 -8.72
#